data_eb409c1201176f2c001d9aed059ed12a
#
_entry.id   eb409c1201176f2c001d9aed059ed12a
#
_cell.length_a   1.000
_cell.length_b   1.000
_cell.length_c   1.000
_cell.angle_alpha   90.00
_cell.angle_beta   90.00
_cell.angle_gamma   90.00
#
_symmetry.space_group_name_H-M   'P 1'
#
loop_
_entity.id
_entity.type
_entity.pdbx_description
1 polymer ?
#
loop_
_entity_poly.entity_id
_entity_poly.type
_entity_poly.pdbx_seq_one_letter_code
_entity_poly.pdbx_strand_id
1 'polypeptide(L)'
;RVLYYAASVFAHAGGPLQDVFEVATMETGHSENVEVLETGSGYIEATVNGRSIMFGSAAALSRLGIILPEEVVSENTELPVDCTVMYMIYQRKLVAKMIVNYVIDPDFEYILKQLTGSGMCVCVKTFDPNIDEDMIYRQIRSGKYSLRVIKYKNTEEITKYSRRAEGGVVSRGTTKSLLHTVSSCDRILSAQKTGFVMGIIAAILSAAIMGVVLIAGSFGSMHSIYIALCQLFWLIPVIIATKLIVR
;
A
#
# COMPACT_ATOMS: atom_id res chain seq x y z
N ARG A 1 -8.45 32.88 -5.33
CA ARG A 1 -8.57 32.24 -6.66
C ARG A 1 -7.65 31.03 -6.81
N VAL A 2 -6.37 31.12 -6.43
CA VAL A 2 -5.41 30.00 -6.52
C VAL A 2 -5.94 28.80 -5.73
N LEU A 3 -6.28 28.98 -4.46
CA LEU A 3 -6.80 27.92 -3.59
C LEU A 3 -8.12 27.33 -4.13
N TYR A 4 -9.00 28.15 -4.68
CA TYR A 4 -10.22 27.71 -5.31
C TYR A 4 -9.97 26.71 -6.44
N TYR A 5 -9.04 27.02 -7.35
CA TYR A 5 -8.70 26.11 -8.43
C TYR A 5 -7.99 24.85 -7.94
N ALA A 6 -7.10 24.96 -6.95
CA ALA A 6 -6.45 23.80 -6.35
C ALA A 6 -7.47 22.89 -5.67
N ALA A 7 -8.36 23.45 -4.85
CA ALA A 7 -9.42 22.68 -4.21
C ALA A 7 -10.35 22.00 -5.24
N SER A 8 -10.72 22.71 -6.31
CA SER A 8 -11.56 22.13 -7.37
C SER A 8 -10.92 20.93 -8.04
N VAL A 9 -9.65 21.03 -8.41
CA VAL A 9 -8.92 19.93 -9.07
C VAL A 9 -8.72 18.77 -8.12
N PHE A 10 -8.25 19.00 -6.89
CA PHE A 10 -7.94 17.93 -5.95
C PHE A 10 -9.18 17.34 -5.27
N ALA A 11 -10.29 18.08 -5.13
CA ALA A 11 -11.58 17.50 -4.74
C ALA A 11 -12.07 16.45 -5.75
N HIS A 12 -11.83 16.69 -7.04
CA HIS A 12 -12.18 15.75 -8.10
C HIS A 12 -11.16 14.60 -8.25
N ALA A 13 -9.87 14.92 -8.09
CA ALA A 13 -8.79 13.94 -8.19
C ALA A 13 -8.73 13.00 -6.97
N GLY A 14 -9.11 13.49 -5.80
CA GLY A 14 -9.00 12.74 -4.54
C GLY A 14 -7.57 12.68 -4.00
N GLY A 15 -7.40 11.96 -2.89
CA GLY A 15 -6.11 11.75 -2.25
C GLY A 15 -5.76 12.77 -1.17
N PRO A 16 -4.53 12.75 -0.64
CA PRO A 16 -4.14 13.58 0.51
C PRO A 16 -4.29 15.10 0.31
N LEU A 17 -4.11 15.56 -0.93
CA LEU A 17 -4.26 16.98 -1.25
C LEU A 17 -5.71 17.44 -1.23
N GLN A 18 -6.69 16.55 -1.38
CA GLN A 18 -8.10 16.89 -1.26
C GLN A 18 -8.38 17.47 0.13
N ASP A 19 -8.01 16.74 1.19
CA ASP A 19 -8.30 17.14 2.57
C ASP A 19 -7.61 18.49 2.91
N VAL A 20 -6.37 18.67 2.44
CA VAL A 20 -5.61 19.91 2.68
C VAL A 20 -6.28 21.13 2.03
N PHE A 21 -6.69 21.00 0.77
CA PHE A 21 -7.32 22.12 0.06
C PHE A 21 -8.78 22.32 0.44
N GLU A 22 -9.50 21.28 0.85
CA GLU A 22 -10.85 21.40 1.38
C GLU A 22 -10.86 22.23 2.66
N VAL A 23 -9.97 21.94 3.60
CA VAL A 23 -9.82 22.74 4.82
C VAL A 23 -9.43 24.18 4.50
N ALA A 24 -8.52 24.40 3.54
CA ALA A 24 -8.08 25.74 3.15
C ALA A 24 -9.15 26.58 2.43
N THR A 25 -10.22 25.95 1.94
CA THR A 25 -11.27 26.60 1.13
C THR A 25 -12.65 26.52 1.73
N MET A 26 -12.79 26.17 3.01
CA MET A 26 -14.09 26.05 3.69
C MET A 26 -15.02 27.25 3.47
N GLU A 27 -14.48 28.44 3.32
CA GLU A 27 -15.25 29.67 3.08
C GLU A 27 -15.53 29.96 1.59
N THR A 28 -14.67 29.46 0.67
CA THR A 28 -14.73 29.83 -0.76
C THR A 28 -15.34 28.74 -1.65
N GLY A 29 -15.47 27.53 -1.12
CA GLY A 29 -15.96 26.36 -1.86
C GLY A 29 -15.02 25.93 -3.00
N HIS A 30 -15.51 25.03 -3.84
CA HIS A 30 -14.83 24.55 -5.05
C HIS A 30 -15.83 24.40 -6.21
N SER A 31 -15.32 24.25 -7.45
CA SER A 31 -16.15 24.01 -8.62
C SER A 31 -16.47 22.52 -8.76
N GLU A 32 -17.71 22.21 -9.12
CA GLU A 32 -18.12 20.86 -9.52
C GLU A 32 -17.84 20.55 -10.99
N ASN A 33 -17.62 21.60 -11.82
CA ASN A 33 -17.32 21.43 -13.25
C ASN A 33 -15.80 21.34 -13.46
N VAL A 34 -15.27 20.15 -13.19
CA VAL A 34 -13.84 19.81 -13.30
C VAL A 34 -13.70 18.55 -14.12
N GLU A 35 -12.77 18.57 -15.06
CA GLU A 35 -12.37 17.41 -15.86
C GLU A 35 -10.85 17.24 -15.76
N VAL A 36 -10.41 16.11 -15.21
CA VAL A 36 -9.00 15.75 -15.19
C VAL A 36 -8.62 15.18 -16.55
N LEU A 37 -7.77 15.89 -17.28
CA LEU A 37 -7.35 15.50 -18.63
C LEU A 37 -6.25 14.46 -18.60
N GLU A 38 -5.24 14.69 -17.74
CA GLU A 38 -4.08 13.82 -17.64
C GLU A 38 -3.43 13.90 -16.27
N THR A 39 -2.96 12.75 -15.78
CA THR A 39 -2.05 12.68 -14.63
C THR A 39 -0.82 11.89 -15.01
N GLY A 40 0.33 12.51 -14.91
CA GLY A 40 1.63 11.91 -15.17
C GLY A 40 2.54 11.91 -13.94
N SER A 41 3.76 11.42 -14.11
CA SER A 41 4.78 11.51 -13.07
C SER A 41 5.16 12.97 -12.84
N GLY A 42 4.75 13.50 -11.70
CA GLY A 42 5.05 14.86 -11.26
C GLY A 42 4.14 15.95 -11.82
N TYR A 43 3.02 15.64 -12.51
CA TYR A 43 2.06 16.64 -12.95
C TYR A 43 0.63 16.10 -13.04
N ILE A 44 -0.33 17.01 -12.93
CA ILE A 44 -1.75 16.80 -13.22
C ILE A 44 -2.26 17.98 -14.06
N GLU A 45 -2.97 17.66 -15.14
CA GLU A 45 -3.66 18.64 -16.00
C GLU A 45 -5.16 18.46 -15.89
N ALA A 46 -5.87 19.55 -15.70
CA ALA A 46 -7.32 19.55 -15.57
C ALA A 46 -7.93 20.82 -16.21
N THR A 47 -9.21 20.75 -16.52
CA THR A 47 -10.01 21.93 -16.81
C THR A 47 -10.97 22.22 -15.67
N VAL A 48 -11.08 23.48 -15.30
CA VAL A 48 -12.03 23.96 -14.31
C VAL A 48 -12.85 25.07 -14.96
N ASN A 49 -14.14 24.85 -15.10
CA ASN A 49 -15.05 25.77 -15.84
C ASN A 49 -14.51 26.12 -17.23
N GLY A 50 -13.99 25.11 -17.98
CA GLY A 50 -13.45 25.27 -19.32
C GLY A 50 -12.06 25.96 -19.39
N ARG A 51 -11.39 26.19 -18.27
CA ARG A 51 -10.06 26.82 -18.21
C ARG A 51 -9.00 25.79 -17.87
N SER A 52 -7.94 25.71 -18.68
CA SER A 52 -6.82 24.78 -18.44
C SER A 52 -5.99 25.21 -17.23
N ILE A 53 -5.77 24.25 -16.35
CA ILE A 53 -4.99 24.39 -15.13
C ILE A 53 -4.08 23.17 -15.05
N MET A 54 -2.82 23.40 -14.68
CA MET A 54 -1.86 22.34 -14.49
C MET A 54 -1.14 22.54 -13.15
N PHE A 55 -0.95 21.46 -12.42
CA PHE A 55 -0.10 21.41 -11.25
C PHE A 55 1.06 20.46 -11.53
N GLY A 56 2.27 20.85 -11.19
CA GLY A 56 3.41 19.97 -11.44
C GLY A 56 4.70 20.42 -10.76
N SER A 57 5.65 19.49 -10.69
CA SER A 57 7.03 19.77 -10.28
C SER A 57 7.78 20.52 -11.39
N ALA A 58 8.85 21.25 -11.04
CA ALA A 58 9.67 21.95 -12.03
C ALA A 58 10.18 21.02 -13.14
N ALA A 59 10.64 19.82 -12.77
CA ALA A 59 11.14 18.82 -13.72
C ALA A 59 10.04 18.31 -14.67
N ALA A 60 8.83 18.11 -14.16
CA ALA A 60 7.71 17.65 -14.98
C ALA A 60 7.25 18.76 -15.95
N LEU A 61 7.11 20.00 -15.48
CA LEU A 61 6.73 21.15 -16.28
C LEU A 61 7.74 21.44 -17.39
N SER A 62 9.05 21.33 -17.08
CA SER A 62 10.12 21.48 -18.09
C SER A 62 10.02 20.44 -19.20
N ARG A 63 9.70 19.17 -18.87
CA ARG A 63 9.47 18.10 -19.87
C ARG A 63 8.27 18.40 -20.78
N LEU A 64 7.28 19.14 -20.27
CA LEU A 64 6.11 19.57 -21.02
C LEU A 64 6.33 20.92 -21.78
N GLY A 65 7.57 21.42 -21.79
CA GLY A 65 7.95 22.66 -22.46
C GLY A 65 7.53 23.94 -21.73
N ILE A 66 7.18 23.83 -20.46
CA ILE A 66 6.85 24.99 -19.61
C ILE A 66 8.10 25.36 -18.80
N ILE A 67 8.73 26.47 -19.19
CA ILE A 67 9.95 26.98 -18.57
C ILE A 67 9.55 27.87 -17.40
N LEU A 68 9.99 27.49 -16.20
CA LEU A 68 9.84 28.29 -14.99
C LEU A 68 11.00 29.30 -14.85
N PRO A 69 10.77 30.51 -14.28
CA PRO A 69 11.85 31.44 -13.98
C PRO A 69 12.89 30.81 -13.03
N GLU A 70 14.17 30.99 -13.32
CA GLU A 70 15.27 30.41 -12.52
C GLU A 70 15.23 30.86 -11.06
N GLU A 71 14.86 32.11 -10.80
CA GLU A 71 14.71 32.68 -9.48
C GLU A 71 13.75 31.90 -8.60
N VAL A 72 12.61 31.47 -9.18
CA VAL A 72 11.57 30.70 -8.47
C VAL A 72 12.00 29.26 -8.20
N VAL A 73 12.84 28.69 -9.05
CA VAL A 73 13.34 27.32 -8.89
C VAL A 73 14.52 27.27 -7.92
N SER A 74 15.42 28.24 -7.95
CA SER A 74 16.61 28.30 -7.09
C SER A 74 16.30 28.45 -5.59
N GLU A 75 15.21 29.13 -5.24
CA GLU A 75 14.72 29.24 -3.86
C GLU A 75 14.38 27.89 -3.18
N ASN A 76 14.34 26.78 -3.94
CA ASN A 76 14.02 25.47 -3.39
C ASN A 76 15.20 24.74 -2.75
N THR A 77 16.40 25.28 -2.84
CA THR A 77 17.64 24.63 -2.40
C THR A 77 17.73 24.46 -0.87
N GLU A 78 16.95 25.22 -0.11
CA GLU A 78 16.93 25.20 1.36
C GLU A 78 15.76 24.41 1.97
N LEU A 79 14.93 23.76 1.13
CA LEU A 79 13.75 23.07 1.64
C LEU A 79 14.10 21.71 2.28
N PRO A 80 13.40 21.31 3.36
CA PRO A 80 13.53 19.97 3.94
C PRO A 80 13.30 18.86 2.92
N VAL A 81 13.97 17.72 3.11
CA VAL A 81 13.92 16.56 2.20
C VAL A 81 12.49 16.01 2.03
N ASP A 82 11.65 16.19 3.04
CA ASP A 82 10.26 15.71 3.06
C ASP A 82 9.28 16.66 2.36
N CYS A 83 9.76 17.83 1.91
CA CYS A 83 8.94 18.80 1.20
C CYS A 83 9.04 18.61 -0.31
N THR A 84 7.88 18.66 -0.95
CA THR A 84 7.76 18.66 -2.41
C THR A 84 7.21 20.01 -2.88
N VAL A 85 7.84 20.58 -3.91
CA VAL A 85 7.39 21.84 -4.50
C VAL A 85 6.54 21.56 -5.70
N MET A 86 5.34 22.12 -5.70
CA MET A 86 4.38 22.04 -6.77
C MET A 86 4.06 23.45 -7.30
N TYR A 87 4.09 23.60 -8.59
CA TYR A 87 3.77 24.84 -9.28
C TYR A 87 2.41 24.76 -9.93
N MET A 88 1.63 25.84 -9.80
CA MET A 88 0.36 25.98 -10.48
C MET A 88 0.53 26.84 -11.74
N ILE A 89 0.15 26.25 -12.85
CA ILE A 89 0.11 26.92 -14.15
C ILE A 89 -1.36 27.14 -14.55
N TYR A 90 -1.69 28.37 -14.86
CA TYR A 90 -3.01 28.77 -15.34
C TYR A 90 -2.86 29.43 -16.70
N GLN A 91 -3.50 28.88 -17.73
CA GLN A 91 -3.39 29.38 -19.11
C GLN A 91 -1.92 29.59 -19.54
N ARG A 92 -1.06 28.60 -19.29
CA ARG A 92 0.38 28.61 -19.59
C ARG A 92 1.22 29.63 -18.82
N LYS A 93 0.68 30.27 -17.79
CA LYS A 93 1.43 31.20 -16.93
C LYS A 93 1.57 30.62 -15.52
N LEU A 94 2.75 30.79 -14.94
CA LEU A 94 2.97 30.48 -13.53
C LEU A 94 2.15 31.43 -12.66
N VAL A 95 1.33 30.86 -11.77
CA VAL A 95 0.42 31.63 -10.90
C VAL A 95 0.77 31.47 -9.44
N ALA A 96 1.22 30.27 -9.05
CA ALA A 96 1.56 29.99 -7.67
C ALA A 96 2.62 28.91 -7.54
N LYS A 97 3.37 28.98 -6.44
CA LYS A 97 4.27 27.96 -5.91
C LYS A 97 3.68 27.46 -4.60
N MET A 98 3.57 26.16 -4.45
CA MET A 98 3.06 25.50 -3.27
C MET A 98 4.10 24.54 -2.73
N ILE A 99 4.31 24.56 -1.43
CA ILE A 99 5.21 23.66 -0.73
C ILE A 99 4.33 22.70 0.06
N VAL A 100 4.44 21.41 -0.25
CA VAL A 100 3.64 20.35 0.36
C VAL A 100 4.58 19.42 1.11
N ASN A 101 4.27 19.16 2.36
CA ASN A 101 4.98 18.17 3.17
C ASN A 101 4.12 16.90 3.26
N TYR A 102 4.69 15.77 2.86
CA TYR A 102 4.05 14.46 2.97
C TYR A 102 4.66 13.69 4.12
N VAL A 103 3.79 13.12 4.94
CA VAL A 103 4.20 12.23 6.04
C VAL A 103 3.56 10.87 5.82
N ILE A 104 4.36 9.84 5.74
CA ILE A 104 3.87 8.46 5.64
C ILE A 104 3.45 7.96 7.02
N ASP A 105 2.24 7.41 7.13
CA ASP A 105 1.74 6.78 8.35
C ASP A 105 2.67 5.60 8.73
N PRO A 106 3.21 5.56 9.95
CA PRO A 106 4.05 4.45 10.41
C PRO A 106 3.40 3.07 10.28
N ASP A 107 2.09 3.01 10.44
CA ASP A 107 1.34 1.76 10.24
C ASP A 107 1.36 1.29 8.79
N PHE A 108 1.39 2.22 7.82
CA PHE A 108 1.54 1.88 6.42
C PHE A 108 2.89 1.22 6.14
N GLU A 109 3.98 1.73 6.71
CA GLU A 109 5.31 1.10 6.59
C GLU A 109 5.31 -0.33 7.15
N TYR A 110 4.75 -0.51 8.35
CA TYR A 110 4.64 -1.83 8.97
C TYR A 110 3.86 -2.82 8.11
N ILE A 111 2.70 -2.41 7.57
CA ILE A 111 1.87 -3.26 6.72
C ILE A 111 2.58 -3.58 5.40
N LEU A 112 3.22 -2.59 4.79
CA LEU A 112 3.98 -2.76 3.56
C LEU A 112 5.09 -3.81 3.72
N LYS A 113 5.80 -3.78 4.85
CA LYS A 113 6.81 -4.77 5.20
C LYS A 113 6.22 -6.19 5.31
N GLN A 114 5.08 -6.33 5.96
CA GLN A 114 4.38 -7.60 6.13
C GLN A 114 3.95 -8.18 4.76
N LEU A 115 3.30 -7.37 3.94
CA LEU A 115 2.81 -7.79 2.62
C LEU A 115 3.96 -8.15 1.67
N THR A 116 5.03 -7.36 1.66
CA THR A 116 6.21 -7.68 0.86
C THR A 116 6.89 -8.95 1.32
N GLY A 117 6.98 -9.19 2.65
CA GLY A 117 7.51 -10.43 3.22
C GLY A 117 6.72 -11.68 2.80
N SER A 118 5.44 -11.52 2.51
CA SER A 118 4.55 -12.56 1.98
C SER A 118 4.60 -12.68 0.45
N GLY A 119 5.47 -11.96 -0.22
CA GLY A 119 5.59 -11.96 -1.69
C GLY A 119 4.51 -11.16 -2.42
N MET A 120 3.74 -10.34 -1.71
CA MET A 120 2.71 -9.46 -2.30
C MET A 120 3.30 -8.12 -2.72
N CYS A 121 2.82 -7.59 -3.87
CA CYS A 121 3.11 -6.24 -4.31
C CYS A 121 1.96 -5.32 -3.93
N VAL A 122 2.28 -4.20 -3.27
CA VAL A 122 1.31 -3.17 -2.94
C VAL A 122 1.24 -2.16 -4.08
N CYS A 123 0.05 -1.96 -4.63
CA CYS A 123 -0.19 -0.96 -5.66
C CYS A 123 -0.96 0.21 -5.08
N VAL A 124 -0.35 1.40 -5.11
CA VAL A 124 -0.98 2.65 -4.71
C VAL A 124 -1.51 3.34 -5.95
N LYS A 125 -2.83 3.45 -6.05
CA LYS A 125 -3.47 4.24 -7.11
C LYS A 125 -3.69 5.66 -6.61
N THR A 126 -3.17 6.64 -7.32
CA THR A 126 -3.31 8.05 -6.93
C THR A 126 -3.35 8.97 -8.15
N PHE A 127 -4.07 10.09 -7.99
CA PHE A 127 -4.02 11.22 -8.92
C PHE A 127 -3.07 12.32 -8.43
N ASP A 128 -2.56 12.20 -7.20
CA ASP A 128 -1.60 13.15 -6.68
C ASP A 128 -0.30 13.09 -7.51
N PRO A 129 0.10 14.19 -8.16
CA PRO A 129 1.28 14.20 -9.01
C PRO A 129 2.59 13.97 -8.25
N ASN A 130 2.61 14.29 -6.95
CA ASN A 130 3.82 14.26 -6.14
C ASN A 130 4.09 12.89 -5.50
N ILE A 131 3.07 12.01 -5.45
CA ILE A 131 3.22 10.67 -4.89
C ILE A 131 3.76 9.74 -5.98
N ASP A 132 5.00 9.34 -5.85
CA ASP A 132 5.67 8.33 -6.66
C ASP A 132 6.42 7.33 -5.77
N GLU A 133 6.97 6.27 -6.37
CA GLU A 133 7.73 5.28 -5.63
C GLU A 133 8.94 5.90 -4.93
N ASP A 134 9.63 6.82 -5.57
CA ASP A 134 10.84 7.46 -5.04
C ASP A 134 10.53 8.33 -3.82
N MET A 135 9.39 9.04 -3.83
CA MET A 135 8.93 9.80 -2.67
C MET A 135 8.66 8.89 -1.47
N ILE A 136 7.95 7.77 -1.71
CA ILE A 136 7.63 6.82 -0.66
C ILE A 136 8.92 6.17 -0.12
N TYR A 137 9.82 5.73 -1.00
CA TYR A 137 11.09 5.11 -0.59
C TYR A 137 12.04 6.05 0.16
N ARG A 138 12.00 7.35 -0.11
CA ARG A 138 12.82 8.33 0.65
C ARG A 138 12.39 8.46 2.10
N GLN A 139 11.11 8.29 2.39
CA GLN A 139 10.58 8.40 3.75
C GLN A 139 10.62 7.08 4.51
N ILE A 140 10.49 5.94 3.83
CA ILE A 140 10.58 4.61 4.43
C ILE A 140 12.05 4.23 4.59
N ARG A 141 12.53 4.19 5.84
CA ARG A 141 13.95 4.04 6.18
C ARG A 141 14.53 2.65 5.95
N SER A 142 13.75 1.64 5.69
CA SER A 142 14.26 0.26 5.64
C SER A 142 13.68 -0.57 4.51
N GLY A 143 14.57 -1.01 3.62
CA GLY A 143 14.36 -2.16 2.75
C GLY A 143 13.80 -1.83 1.35
N LYS A 144 13.96 -2.80 0.45
CA LYS A 144 13.28 -2.79 -0.84
C LYS A 144 11.92 -3.45 -0.67
N TYR A 145 10.86 -2.65 -0.65
CA TYR A 145 9.50 -3.15 -0.62
C TYR A 145 8.99 -3.37 -2.04
N SER A 146 8.07 -4.30 -2.21
CA SER A 146 7.36 -4.48 -3.46
C SER A 146 6.20 -3.50 -3.54
N LEU A 147 6.49 -2.29 -4.02
CA LEU A 147 5.55 -1.18 -4.15
C LEU A 147 5.50 -0.70 -5.60
N ARG A 148 4.32 -0.38 -6.08
CA ARG A 148 4.07 0.29 -7.36
C ARG A 148 3.11 1.44 -7.16
N VAL A 149 3.39 2.58 -7.78
CA VAL A 149 2.47 3.72 -7.84
C VAL A 149 1.89 3.83 -9.24
N ILE A 150 0.57 3.92 -9.33
CA ILE A 150 -0.17 3.89 -10.59
C ILE A 150 -0.91 5.19 -10.74
N LYS A 151 -0.65 5.89 -11.81
CA LYS A 151 -1.34 7.11 -12.22
C LYS A 151 -2.56 6.80 -13.10
N TYR A 152 -3.44 7.77 -13.29
CA TYR A 152 -4.76 7.61 -13.92
C TYR A 152 -4.78 6.86 -15.26
N LYS A 153 -3.85 7.15 -16.18
CA LYS A 153 -3.84 6.51 -17.50
C LYS A 153 -3.41 5.04 -17.51
N ASN A 154 -2.72 4.58 -16.47
CA ASN A 154 -2.20 3.22 -16.40
C ASN A 154 -3.13 2.23 -15.68
N THR A 155 -4.31 2.67 -15.26
CA THR A 155 -5.27 1.83 -14.50
C THR A 155 -5.94 0.74 -15.35
N GLU A 156 -6.00 0.90 -16.65
CA GLU A 156 -6.60 -0.10 -17.55
C GLU A 156 -5.81 -1.42 -17.58
N GLU A 157 -4.50 -1.37 -17.35
CA GLU A 157 -3.68 -2.59 -17.30
C GLU A 157 -4.00 -3.48 -16.10
N ILE A 158 -4.36 -2.89 -14.96
CA ILE A 158 -4.63 -3.67 -13.73
C ILE A 158 -5.97 -4.36 -13.80
N THR A 159 -6.99 -3.74 -14.39
CA THR A 159 -8.31 -4.33 -14.54
C THR A 159 -8.30 -5.58 -15.43
N LYS A 160 -7.35 -5.69 -16.37
CA LYS A 160 -7.17 -6.89 -17.21
C LYS A 160 -6.67 -8.11 -16.43
N TYR A 161 -5.96 -7.91 -15.31
CA TYR A 161 -5.40 -8.99 -14.47
C TYR A 161 -6.24 -9.31 -13.24
N SER A 162 -7.29 -8.55 -12.97
CA SER A 162 -8.22 -8.80 -11.88
C SER A 162 -9.10 -10.01 -12.22
N ARG A 163 -8.65 -11.22 -11.87
CA ARG A 163 -9.54 -12.36 -11.83
C ARG A 163 -10.61 -12.11 -10.78
N ARG A 164 -11.87 -12.43 -11.09
CA ARG A 164 -12.96 -12.42 -10.11
C ARG A 164 -12.52 -13.21 -8.89
N ALA A 165 -12.35 -12.53 -7.76
CA ALA A 165 -12.13 -13.21 -6.49
C ALA A 165 -13.45 -13.86 -6.08
N GLU A 166 -13.44 -15.17 -5.82
CA GLU A 166 -14.59 -15.91 -5.34
C GLU A 166 -14.83 -15.70 -3.83
N GLY A 167 -13.93 -14.99 -3.16
CA GLY A 167 -14.00 -14.67 -1.73
C GLY A 167 -14.13 -13.18 -1.47
N GLY A 168 -14.86 -12.82 -0.43
CA GLY A 168 -15.01 -11.44 0.05
C GLY A 168 -14.18 -11.17 1.30
N VAL A 169 -13.58 -9.98 1.37
CA VAL A 169 -12.94 -9.47 2.57
C VAL A 169 -13.78 -8.32 3.11
N VAL A 170 -14.19 -8.40 4.36
CA VAL A 170 -14.93 -7.33 5.03
C VAL A 170 -13.97 -6.51 5.87
N SER A 171 -13.88 -5.21 5.60
CA SER A 171 -13.08 -4.26 6.37
C SER A 171 -13.96 -3.13 6.91
N ARG A 172 -13.40 -2.35 7.84
CA ARG A 172 -14.11 -1.18 8.43
C ARG A 172 -14.19 0.04 7.50
N GLY A 173 -13.93 -0.12 6.22
CA GLY A 173 -14.02 0.95 5.22
C GLY A 173 -12.77 1.84 5.10
N THR A 174 -11.77 1.68 5.94
CA THR A 174 -10.49 2.40 5.81
C THR A 174 -9.45 1.53 5.10
N THR A 175 -8.57 2.16 4.30
CA THR A 175 -7.46 1.48 3.63
C THR A 175 -6.57 0.71 4.62
N LYS A 176 -6.31 1.30 5.78
CA LYS A 176 -5.57 0.68 6.87
C LYS A 176 -6.24 -0.62 7.34
N SER A 177 -7.55 -0.60 7.60
CA SER A 177 -8.30 -1.77 8.01
C SER A 177 -8.29 -2.88 6.95
N LEU A 178 -8.41 -2.51 5.67
CA LEU A 178 -8.33 -3.45 4.55
C LEU A 178 -6.96 -4.13 4.50
N LEU A 179 -5.87 -3.36 4.55
CA LEU A 179 -4.51 -3.88 4.50
C LEU A 179 -4.20 -4.79 5.70
N HIS A 180 -4.63 -4.41 6.91
CA HIS A 180 -4.52 -5.28 8.09
C HIS A 180 -5.28 -6.59 7.92
N THR A 181 -6.48 -6.56 7.35
CA THR A 181 -7.27 -7.78 7.12
C THR A 181 -6.57 -8.70 6.13
N VAL A 182 -6.05 -8.15 5.02
CA VAL A 182 -5.29 -8.92 4.01
C VAL A 182 -4.03 -9.55 4.63
N SER A 183 -3.26 -8.78 5.40
CA SER A 183 -2.07 -9.28 6.10
C SER A 183 -2.42 -10.39 7.11
N SER A 184 -3.54 -10.26 7.82
CA SER A 184 -4.01 -11.27 8.76
C SER A 184 -4.45 -12.56 8.06
N CYS A 185 -5.13 -12.46 6.91
CA CYS A 185 -5.49 -13.62 6.09
C CYS A 185 -4.27 -14.41 5.62
N ASP A 186 -3.22 -13.71 5.18
CA ASP A 186 -1.96 -14.35 4.76
C ASP A 186 -1.27 -15.08 5.91
N ARG A 187 -1.21 -14.47 7.11
CA ARG A 187 -0.68 -15.13 8.30
C ARG A 187 -1.46 -16.38 8.67
N ILE A 188 -2.79 -16.34 8.63
CA ILE A 188 -3.64 -17.50 8.91
C ILE A 188 -3.36 -18.60 7.90
N LEU A 189 -3.24 -18.28 6.61
CA LEU A 189 -2.92 -19.25 5.57
C LEU A 189 -1.55 -19.88 5.77
N SER A 190 -0.55 -19.10 6.14
CA SER A 190 0.80 -19.57 6.46
C SER A 190 0.81 -20.46 7.70
N ALA A 191 0.07 -20.10 8.74
CA ALA A 191 -0.10 -20.92 9.94
C ALA A 191 -0.78 -22.25 9.63
N GLN A 192 -1.82 -22.24 8.78
CA GLN A 192 -2.50 -23.45 8.34
C GLN A 192 -1.56 -24.40 7.56
N LYS A 193 -0.78 -23.85 6.61
CA LYS A 193 0.20 -24.66 5.85
C LYS A 193 1.26 -25.27 6.79
N THR A 194 1.80 -24.48 7.72
CA THR A 194 2.78 -24.97 8.70
C THR A 194 2.18 -26.06 9.60
N GLY A 195 0.96 -25.84 10.11
CA GLY A 195 0.25 -26.83 10.90
C GLY A 195 0.01 -28.15 10.15
N PHE A 196 -0.35 -28.06 8.87
CA PHE A 196 -0.53 -29.23 8.02
C PHE A 196 0.76 -30.02 7.81
N VAL A 197 1.86 -29.33 7.48
CA VAL A 197 3.18 -29.97 7.29
C VAL A 197 3.66 -30.62 8.60
N MET A 198 3.54 -29.93 9.73
CA MET A 198 3.89 -30.51 11.04
C MET A 198 3.01 -31.71 11.39
N GLY A 199 1.74 -31.67 11.04
CA GLY A 199 0.81 -32.81 11.21
C GLY A 199 1.25 -34.04 10.43
N ILE A 200 1.67 -33.86 9.17
CA ILE A 200 2.21 -34.97 8.35
C ILE A 200 3.47 -35.54 8.98
N ILE A 201 4.42 -34.70 9.40
CA ILE A 201 5.66 -35.15 10.06
C ILE A 201 5.33 -35.94 11.33
N ALA A 202 4.42 -35.43 12.16
CA ALA A 202 3.98 -36.12 13.38
C ALA A 202 3.35 -37.49 13.09
N ALA A 203 2.53 -37.59 12.03
CA ALA A 203 1.92 -38.85 11.62
C ALA A 203 2.98 -39.88 11.17
N ILE A 204 3.96 -39.46 10.36
CA ILE A 204 5.05 -40.33 9.91
C ILE A 204 5.89 -40.81 11.11
N LEU A 205 6.27 -39.92 12.02
CA LEU A 205 7.05 -40.28 13.20
C LEU A 205 6.25 -41.23 14.13
N SER A 206 4.96 -40.96 14.32
CA SER A 206 4.10 -41.84 15.11
C SER A 206 4.00 -43.25 14.51
N ALA A 207 3.83 -43.35 13.18
CA ALA A 207 3.83 -44.61 12.48
C ALA A 207 5.15 -45.37 12.58
N ALA A 208 6.30 -44.65 12.50
CA ALA A 208 7.63 -45.22 12.67
C ALA A 208 7.83 -45.78 14.10
N ILE A 209 7.43 -45.03 15.12
CA ILE A 209 7.49 -45.48 16.51
C ILE A 209 6.65 -46.75 16.72
N MET A 210 5.42 -46.76 16.20
CA MET A 210 4.55 -47.93 16.27
C MET A 210 5.15 -49.12 15.55
N GLY A 211 5.80 -48.93 14.40
CA GLY A 211 6.51 -50.00 13.67
C GLY A 211 7.65 -50.61 14.52
N VAL A 212 8.44 -49.78 15.20
CA VAL A 212 9.51 -50.25 16.07
C VAL A 212 8.95 -51.08 17.25
N VAL A 213 7.87 -50.62 17.88
CA VAL A 213 7.21 -51.32 18.98
C VAL A 213 6.66 -52.68 18.55
N LEU A 214 6.10 -52.75 17.34
CA LEU A 214 5.64 -53.99 16.75
C LEU A 214 6.76 -55.00 16.53
N ILE A 215 7.89 -54.55 15.98
CA ILE A 215 9.08 -55.39 15.73
C ILE A 215 9.68 -55.87 17.05
N ALA A 216 9.70 -55.04 18.07
CA ALA A 216 10.20 -55.38 19.38
C ALA A 216 9.31 -56.38 20.16
N GLY A 217 8.17 -56.78 19.62
CA GLY A 217 7.27 -57.74 20.28
C GLY A 217 6.53 -57.20 21.52
N SER A 218 6.62 -55.88 21.77
CA SER A 218 6.09 -55.24 22.99
C SER A 218 4.63 -54.78 22.82
N PHE A 219 3.97 -55.13 21.76
CA PHE A 219 2.62 -54.63 21.40
C PHE A 219 1.55 -55.07 22.43
N GLY A 220 1.68 -56.24 23.05
CA GLY A 220 0.73 -56.75 24.03
C GLY A 220 0.69 -55.97 25.35
N SER A 221 1.72 -55.17 25.65
CA SER A 221 1.79 -54.27 26.81
C SER A 221 1.36 -52.83 26.56
N MET A 222 1.05 -52.49 25.32
CA MET A 222 0.65 -51.14 24.95
C MET A 222 -0.84 -50.90 25.22
N HIS A 223 -1.10 -50.04 26.20
CA HIS A 223 -2.44 -49.55 26.45
C HIS A 223 -2.77 -48.41 25.49
N SER A 224 -4.01 -48.28 25.04
CA SER A 224 -4.51 -47.25 24.16
C SER A 224 -4.19 -45.79 24.67
N ILE A 225 -4.01 -45.67 25.98
CA ILE A 225 -3.65 -44.38 26.59
C ILE A 225 -2.27 -43.86 26.17
N TYR A 226 -1.29 -44.77 25.88
CA TYR A 226 0.02 -44.34 25.39
C TYR A 226 -0.04 -43.76 23.97
N ILE A 227 -0.91 -44.28 23.13
CA ILE A 227 -1.15 -43.79 21.77
C ILE A 227 -1.78 -42.39 21.84
N ALA A 228 -2.76 -42.18 22.72
CA ALA A 228 -3.40 -40.94 22.95
C ALA A 228 -2.42 -39.87 23.50
N LEU A 229 -1.57 -40.26 24.45
CA LEU A 229 -0.53 -39.34 24.99
C LEU A 229 0.52 -38.95 23.95
N CYS A 230 0.91 -39.88 23.07
CA CYS A 230 1.84 -39.59 21.98
C CYS A 230 1.23 -38.56 20.97
N GLN A 231 -0.04 -38.67 20.65
CA GLN A 231 -0.74 -37.72 19.81
C GLN A 231 -0.88 -36.35 20.49
N LEU A 232 -1.21 -36.32 21.78
CA LEU A 232 -1.27 -35.08 22.58
C LEU A 232 0.09 -34.38 22.64
N PHE A 233 1.19 -35.13 22.77
CA PHE A 233 2.54 -34.56 22.77
C PHE A 233 2.83 -33.79 21.47
N TRP A 234 2.42 -34.28 20.30
CA TRP A 234 2.61 -33.59 19.03
C TRP A 234 1.72 -32.38 18.85
N LEU A 235 0.60 -32.27 19.57
CA LEU A 235 -0.29 -31.12 19.50
C LEU A 235 0.37 -29.84 20.03
N ILE A 236 1.24 -29.97 21.06
CA ILE A 236 1.89 -28.84 21.70
C ILE A 236 2.79 -28.06 20.74
N PRO A 237 3.78 -28.65 20.02
CA PRO A 237 4.62 -27.94 19.08
C PRO A 237 3.82 -27.35 17.90
N VAL A 238 2.75 -28.00 17.45
CA VAL A 238 1.88 -27.45 16.40
C VAL A 238 1.19 -26.18 16.88
N ILE A 239 0.62 -26.17 18.07
CA ILE A 239 -0.04 -24.99 18.66
C ILE A 239 0.97 -23.85 18.85
N ILE A 240 2.17 -24.14 19.34
CA ILE A 240 3.21 -23.13 19.54
C ILE A 240 3.63 -22.52 18.19
N ALA A 241 3.94 -23.35 17.19
CA ALA A 241 4.37 -22.90 15.89
C ALA A 241 3.29 -22.03 15.19
N THR A 242 2.03 -22.49 15.21
CA THR A 242 0.93 -21.72 14.61
C THR A 242 0.66 -20.41 15.34
N LYS A 243 0.74 -20.39 16.69
CA LYS A 243 0.61 -19.12 17.45
C LYS A 243 1.73 -18.13 17.18
N LEU A 244 2.96 -18.59 16.97
CA LEU A 244 4.09 -17.71 16.63
C LEU A 244 3.94 -17.05 15.27
N ILE A 245 3.32 -17.75 14.29
CA ILE A 245 3.10 -17.23 12.94
C ILE A 245 1.95 -16.22 12.91
N VAL A 246 0.90 -16.45 13.68
CA VAL A 246 -0.28 -15.57 13.72
C VAL A 246 -0.05 -14.30 14.53
N ARG A 247 0.90 -14.30 15.45
CA ARG A 247 1.24 -13.14 16.29
C ARG A 247 2.12 -12.14 15.52
#